data_55fd3db44a6fbfaba95e562ad4dc97d8
#
_entry.id   55fd3db44a6fbfaba95e562ad4dc97d8
#
_cell.length_a   1.000
_cell.length_b   1.000
_cell.length_c   1.000
_cell.angle_alpha   90.00
_cell.angle_beta   90.00
_cell.angle_gamma   90.00
#
_symmetry.space_group_name_H-M   'P 1'
#
loop_
_entity.id
_entity.type
_entity.pdbx_description
1 polymer ?
#
loop_
_entity_poly.entity_id
_entity_poly.type
_entity_poly.pdbx_seq_one_letter_code
_entity_poly.pdbx_strand_id
1 'polypeptide(L)'
;MTGSGYSFTEVLTDNLGDQKSFLSNLFSNRLVVMVMACTSILPLLLLGIRWPVSFGDTNAAASAITTVLLRLVHFLFLVACVYTAFDHLFSPRKLVKAQQVVGIGAPFITFYYLGSLSAGYFLGYLLLLFGKEDARRWQKPTKFKKTLNRGAYGGLSVAALVVAALLAWQNIGAVWAHNKNDVTGIYTKWLSAKLPKVSAVLLSDGDMSPQRQLLKAELARYNRENTPLLVDTHRLASPRYHAHLAKLSPAWPALSDEVADSVRVDEFLILDKLHEVAAKTPIFYTHPSFGYFFEQFHGQPENGLFRLAKYDLGGESLDKPRLSSTAAGSETERLASIKSTFSDLADEAGDLQQSNFQDTLIIMSWLSRNVNARGVELARSNRPSEAEAMYRAANELFKGSPGGNITAQANLRHLFEMQNNTNPEIEFTENL
;
A
#
# COMPACT_ATOMS: atom_id res chain seq x y z
N MET A 1 -3.58 11.98 17.91
CA MET A 1 -3.15 12.83 16.80
C MET A 1 -1.69 12.59 16.53
N THR A 2 -1.50 12.31 15.41
CA THR A 2 -0.43 11.90 14.56
C THR A 2 0.93 12.40 15.01
N GLY A 3 1.80 11.51 15.39
CA GLY A 3 3.21 11.76 15.61
C GLY A 3 3.98 12.25 14.39
N SER A 4 3.34 13.09 13.57
CA SER A 4 3.85 13.58 12.30
C SER A 4 4.43 14.98 12.34
N GLY A 5 4.30 15.69 13.46
CA GLY A 5 4.71 17.10 13.56
C GLY A 5 3.85 18.09 12.78
N TYR A 6 2.91 17.62 11.96
CA TYR A 6 1.97 18.50 11.24
C TYR A 6 0.77 18.87 12.11
N SER A 7 0.27 20.10 11.94
CA SER A 7 -1.00 20.51 12.53
C SER A 7 -2.16 19.79 11.84
N PHE A 8 -3.29 19.66 12.51
CA PHE A 8 -4.49 19.06 11.91
C PHE A 8 -4.93 19.81 10.64
N THR A 9 -4.81 21.14 10.64
CA THR A 9 -5.15 21.98 9.50
C THR A 9 -4.24 21.76 8.30
N GLU A 10 -2.93 21.60 8.50
CA GLU A 10 -1.98 21.27 7.43
C GLU A 10 -2.32 19.92 6.82
N VAL A 11 -2.50 18.88 7.64
CA VAL A 11 -2.88 17.53 7.14
C VAL A 11 -4.20 17.57 6.39
N LEU A 12 -5.18 18.33 6.88
CA LEU A 12 -6.47 18.46 6.20
C LEU A 12 -6.33 19.19 4.86
N THR A 13 -5.57 20.27 4.82
CA THR A 13 -5.35 21.08 3.61
C THR A 13 -4.62 20.29 2.54
N ASP A 14 -3.57 19.55 2.92
CA ASP A 14 -2.81 18.70 2.00
C ASP A 14 -3.69 17.58 1.45
N ASN A 15 -4.43 16.88 2.32
CA ASN A 15 -5.36 15.85 1.87
C ASN A 15 -6.45 16.40 0.93
N LEU A 16 -6.98 17.60 1.22
CA LEU A 16 -7.96 18.24 0.32
C LEU A 16 -7.32 18.64 -1.01
N GLY A 17 -6.08 19.10 -0.99
CA GLY A 17 -5.29 19.39 -2.19
C GLY A 17 -5.08 18.17 -3.06
N ASP A 18 -4.68 17.06 -2.47
CA ASP A 18 -4.50 15.78 -3.14
C ASP A 18 -5.81 15.25 -3.71
N GLN A 19 -6.90 15.32 -2.94
CA GLN A 19 -8.23 14.92 -3.42
C GLN A 19 -8.71 15.78 -4.58
N LYS A 20 -8.47 17.09 -4.54
CA LYS A 20 -8.79 18.01 -5.63
C LYS A 20 -8.00 17.70 -6.90
N SER A 21 -6.70 17.46 -6.76
CA SER A 21 -5.82 17.07 -7.88
C SER A 21 -6.27 15.75 -8.50
N PHE A 22 -6.55 14.75 -7.65
CA PHE A 22 -7.06 13.47 -8.09
C PHE A 22 -8.39 13.60 -8.85
N LEU A 23 -9.36 14.34 -8.30
CA LEU A 23 -10.66 14.55 -8.94
C LEU A 23 -10.50 15.30 -10.26
N SER A 24 -9.64 16.31 -10.34
CA SER A 24 -9.35 17.02 -11.57
C SER A 24 -8.84 16.09 -12.67
N ASN A 25 -7.91 15.20 -12.33
CA ASN A 25 -7.38 14.20 -13.26
C ASN A 25 -8.44 13.16 -13.66
N LEU A 26 -9.29 12.76 -12.72
CA LEU A 26 -10.36 11.81 -12.97
C LEU A 26 -11.41 12.41 -13.93
N PHE A 27 -11.78 13.67 -13.73
CA PHE A 27 -12.75 14.37 -14.58
C PHE A 27 -12.25 14.64 -16.00
N SER A 28 -10.97 14.50 -16.27
CA SER A 28 -10.42 14.56 -17.62
C SER A 28 -10.87 13.37 -18.50
N ASN A 29 -11.21 12.25 -17.90
CA ASN A 29 -11.69 11.04 -18.60
C ASN A 29 -13.22 11.00 -18.66
N ARG A 30 -13.80 11.44 -19.79
CA ARG A 30 -15.26 11.52 -20.01
C ARG A 30 -15.99 10.20 -19.76
N LEU A 31 -15.40 9.06 -20.13
CA LEU A 31 -16.02 7.76 -19.97
C LEU A 31 -16.12 7.39 -18.47
N VAL A 32 -15.06 7.63 -17.71
CA VAL A 32 -15.07 7.38 -16.25
C VAL A 32 -16.12 8.25 -15.58
N VAL A 33 -16.15 9.55 -15.92
CA VAL A 33 -17.16 10.49 -15.38
C VAL A 33 -18.59 10.02 -15.69
N MET A 34 -18.84 9.59 -16.92
CA MET A 34 -20.16 9.11 -17.33
C MET A 34 -20.57 7.86 -16.53
N VAL A 35 -19.69 6.87 -16.41
CA VAL A 35 -19.97 5.66 -15.63
C VAL A 35 -20.19 5.99 -14.16
N MET A 36 -19.35 6.83 -13.57
CA MET A 36 -19.51 7.27 -12.17
C MET A 36 -20.81 8.05 -11.97
N ALA A 37 -21.16 8.94 -12.90
CA ALA A 37 -22.43 9.66 -12.85
C ALA A 37 -23.62 8.69 -12.89
N CYS A 38 -23.62 7.72 -13.81
CA CYS A 38 -24.71 6.76 -13.98
C CYS A 38 -24.85 5.79 -12.79
N THR A 39 -23.75 5.46 -12.10
CA THR A 39 -23.76 4.45 -11.03
C THR A 39 -23.79 5.04 -9.62
N SER A 40 -23.61 6.34 -9.45
CA SER A 40 -23.51 6.99 -8.14
C SER A 40 -24.35 8.26 -8.05
N ILE A 41 -24.05 9.25 -8.89
CA ILE A 41 -24.64 10.59 -8.79
C ILE A 41 -26.11 10.59 -9.26
N LEU A 42 -26.40 10.08 -10.45
CA LEU A 42 -27.76 10.03 -10.97
C LEU A 42 -28.69 9.16 -10.14
N PRO A 43 -28.30 7.96 -9.68
CA PRO A 43 -29.08 7.21 -8.73
C PRO A 43 -29.41 8.01 -7.46
N LEU A 44 -28.41 8.69 -6.89
CA LEU A 44 -28.60 9.52 -5.70
C LEU A 44 -29.57 10.69 -5.94
N LEU A 45 -29.45 11.37 -7.08
CA LEU A 45 -30.39 12.43 -7.46
C LEU A 45 -31.81 11.91 -7.62
N LEU A 46 -32.00 10.71 -8.20
CA LEU A 46 -33.29 10.08 -8.33
C LEU A 46 -33.94 9.78 -6.97
N LEU A 47 -33.14 9.45 -5.92
CA LEU A 47 -33.63 9.28 -4.56
C LEU A 47 -34.22 10.56 -3.99
N GLY A 48 -33.62 11.73 -4.34
CA GLY A 48 -34.10 13.05 -3.89
C GLY A 48 -35.37 13.53 -4.59
N ILE A 49 -35.71 12.96 -5.75
CA ILE A 49 -36.89 13.38 -6.50
C ILE A 49 -38.16 12.74 -5.91
N ARG A 50 -39.06 13.57 -5.45
CA ARG A 50 -40.35 13.12 -4.99
C ARG A 50 -41.25 12.83 -6.17
N TRP A 51 -41.31 11.57 -6.58
CA TRP A 51 -42.15 11.16 -7.72
C TRP A 51 -43.62 11.22 -7.35
N PRO A 52 -44.46 11.91 -8.12
CA PRO A 52 -45.90 11.94 -7.88
C PRO A 52 -46.49 10.54 -8.07
N VAL A 53 -47.46 10.20 -7.23
CA VAL A 53 -48.14 8.91 -7.29
C VAL A 53 -48.93 8.74 -8.62
N SER A 54 -49.30 9.86 -9.22
CA SER A 54 -49.89 9.92 -10.57
C SER A 54 -49.42 11.21 -11.24
N PHE A 55 -49.13 11.16 -12.51
CA PHE A 55 -48.72 12.33 -13.30
C PHE A 55 -49.87 13.22 -13.74
N GLY A 56 -51.01 13.13 -13.06
CA GLY A 56 -52.19 13.97 -13.37
C GLY A 56 -52.86 13.64 -14.70
N ASP A 57 -52.41 12.63 -15.40
CA ASP A 57 -52.99 12.20 -16.67
C ASP A 57 -54.37 11.57 -16.44
N THR A 58 -55.36 12.16 -17.08
CA THR A 58 -56.72 11.60 -17.13
C THR A 58 -56.78 10.34 -17.99
N ASN A 59 -55.75 10.09 -18.84
CA ASN A 59 -55.70 8.93 -19.69
C ASN A 59 -55.04 7.75 -18.96
N ALA A 60 -55.80 6.69 -18.75
CA ALA A 60 -55.35 5.48 -18.08
C ALA A 60 -54.15 4.80 -18.79
N ALA A 61 -54.08 4.89 -20.12
CA ALA A 61 -52.98 4.34 -20.90
C ALA A 61 -51.65 5.12 -20.68
N ALA A 62 -51.72 6.45 -20.69
CA ALA A 62 -50.56 7.30 -20.43
C ALA A 62 -49.99 7.08 -19.00
N SER A 63 -50.91 7.00 -18.00
CA SER A 63 -50.52 6.70 -16.61
C SER A 63 -49.85 5.31 -16.47
N ALA A 64 -50.33 4.31 -17.20
CA ALA A 64 -49.77 2.97 -17.20
C ALA A 64 -48.36 2.96 -17.85
N ILE A 65 -48.19 3.61 -18.99
CA ILE A 65 -46.91 3.72 -19.71
C ILE A 65 -45.87 4.43 -18.82
N THR A 66 -46.24 5.56 -18.24
CA THR A 66 -45.34 6.32 -17.34
C THR A 66 -44.92 5.50 -16.12
N THR A 67 -45.85 4.74 -15.55
CA THR A 67 -45.53 3.84 -14.42
C THR A 67 -44.60 2.73 -14.83
N VAL A 68 -44.74 2.14 -16.01
CA VAL A 68 -43.85 1.08 -16.53
C VAL A 68 -42.45 1.67 -16.81
N LEU A 69 -42.39 2.83 -17.46
CA LEU A 69 -41.10 3.50 -17.73
C LEU A 69 -40.34 3.84 -16.45
N LEU A 70 -41.05 4.35 -15.45
CA LEU A 70 -40.45 4.65 -14.14
C LEU A 70 -39.87 3.40 -13.47
N ARG A 71 -40.62 2.30 -13.49
CA ARG A 71 -40.14 1.02 -12.95
C ARG A 71 -38.94 0.49 -13.72
N LEU A 72 -38.94 0.62 -15.03
CA LEU A 72 -37.84 0.23 -15.90
C LEU A 72 -36.57 1.03 -15.58
N VAL A 73 -36.68 2.35 -15.43
CA VAL A 73 -35.57 3.22 -15.04
C VAL A 73 -34.98 2.79 -13.69
N HIS A 74 -35.81 2.56 -12.67
CA HIS A 74 -35.32 2.09 -11.36
C HIS A 74 -34.63 0.73 -11.47
N PHE A 75 -35.16 -0.17 -12.26
CA PHE A 75 -34.57 -1.48 -12.51
C PHE A 75 -33.22 -1.38 -13.24
N LEU A 76 -33.13 -0.53 -14.27
CA LEU A 76 -31.87 -0.30 -15.00
C LEU A 76 -30.78 0.29 -14.10
N PHE A 77 -31.12 1.25 -13.22
CA PHE A 77 -30.17 1.78 -12.26
C PHE A 77 -29.75 0.75 -11.22
N LEU A 78 -30.69 -0.10 -10.75
CA LEU A 78 -30.36 -1.22 -9.87
C LEU A 78 -29.33 -2.14 -10.53
N VAL A 79 -29.57 -2.54 -11.78
CA VAL A 79 -28.65 -3.40 -12.54
C VAL A 79 -27.30 -2.73 -12.74
N ALA A 80 -27.27 -1.44 -13.10
CA ALA A 80 -26.02 -0.70 -13.28
C ALA A 80 -25.22 -0.60 -11.97
N CYS A 81 -25.87 -0.31 -10.85
CA CYS A 81 -25.21 -0.25 -9.54
C CYS A 81 -24.68 -1.63 -9.10
N VAL A 82 -25.46 -2.68 -9.28
CA VAL A 82 -25.02 -4.05 -8.98
C VAL A 82 -23.85 -4.47 -9.89
N TYR A 83 -23.93 -4.19 -11.19
CA TYR A 83 -22.85 -4.46 -12.12
C TYR A 83 -21.53 -3.79 -11.71
N THR A 84 -21.62 -2.53 -11.28
CA THR A 84 -20.44 -1.79 -10.79
C THR A 84 -19.87 -2.40 -9.52
N ALA A 85 -20.70 -2.91 -8.61
CA ALA A 85 -20.28 -3.54 -7.37
C ALA A 85 -19.40 -4.80 -7.61
N PHE A 86 -19.57 -5.48 -8.75
CA PHE A 86 -18.72 -6.60 -9.16
C PHE A 86 -17.38 -6.20 -9.80
N ASP A 87 -17.08 -4.92 -9.92
CA ASP A 87 -15.84 -4.37 -10.48
C ASP A 87 -15.46 -4.96 -11.85
N HIS A 88 -16.44 -5.07 -12.76
CA HIS A 88 -16.26 -5.58 -14.12
C HIS A 88 -15.58 -4.55 -15.06
N LEU A 89 -15.39 -4.96 -16.33
CA LEU A 89 -14.59 -4.25 -17.36
C LEU A 89 -14.88 -2.75 -17.52
N PHE A 90 -16.11 -2.30 -17.30
CA PHE A 90 -16.52 -0.89 -17.39
C PHE A 90 -16.69 -0.22 -16.02
N SER A 91 -16.21 -0.84 -14.96
CA SER A 91 -16.23 -0.18 -13.65
C SER A 91 -15.26 1.01 -13.61
N PRO A 92 -15.54 2.06 -12.81
CA PRO A 92 -14.71 3.25 -12.74
C PRO A 92 -13.23 2.93 -12.49
N ARG A 93 -12.94 2.01 -11.60
CA ARG A 93 -11.57 1.60 -11.24
C ARG A 93 -10.83 0.95 -12.41
N LYS A 94 -11.51 0.14 -13.22
CA LYS A 94 -10.91 -0.55 -14.38
C LYS A 94 -10.68 0.39 -15.56
N LEU A 95 -11.46 1.47 -15.68
CA LEU A 95 -11.34 2.46 -16.75
C LEU A 95 -10.17 3.43 -16.52
N VAL A 96 -9.71 3.58 -15.29
CA VAL A 96 -8.54 4.40 -14.97
C VAL A 96 -7.29 3.55 -15.11
N LYS A 97 -6.34 3.99 -15.93
CA LYS A 97 -5.06 3.29 -16.08
C LYS A 97 -4.34 3.26 -14.72
N ALA A 98 -3.77 2.11 -14.38
CA ALA A 98 -3.07 1.89 -13.12
C ALA A 98 -2.00 2.94 -12.81
N GLN A 99 -1.37 3.50 -13.84
CA GLN A 99 -0.36 4.58 -13.73
C GLN A 99 -0.94 5.95 -13.30
N GLN A 100 -2.26 6.16 -13.43
CA GLN A 100 -2.93 7.40 -13.04
C GLN A 100 -3.50 7.35 -11.62
N VAL A 101 -3.50 6.18 -11.00
CA VAL A 101 -4.00 5.94 -9.65
C VAL A 101 -2.83 5.51 -8.77
N VAL A 102 -1.93 6.43 -8.51
CA VAL A 102 -0.89 6.20 -7.49
C VAL A 102 -1.58 6.24 -6.12
N GLY A 103 -1.76 5.06 -5.56
CA GLY A 103 -1.94 4.91 -4.12
C GLY A 103 -3.34 5.07 -3.56
N ILE A 104 -4.41 5.37 -4.31
CA ILE A 104 -5.66 5.70 -3.63
C ILE A 104 -6.89 5.08 -4.29
N GLY A 105 -7.34 3.97 -3.71
CA GLY A 105 -8.73 3.55 -3.84
C GLY A 105 -9.74 4.47 -3.12
N ALA A 106 -9.29 5.42 -2.30
CA ALA A 106 -10.16 6.20 -1.42
C ALA A 106 -11.28 7.00 -2.13
N PRO A 107 -11.04 7.77 -3.22
CA PRO A 107 -12.12 8.43 -3.93
C PRO A 107 -13.07 7.46 -4.62
N PHE A 108 -12.57 6.33 -5.14
CA PHE A 108 -13.43 5.30 -5.70
C PHE A 108 -14.30 4.65 -4.65
N ILE A 109 -13.81 4.46 -3.42
CA ILE A 109 -14.59 3.89 -2.31
C ILE A 109 -15.88 4.68 -2.12
N THR A 110 -15.83 6.01 -2.15
CA THR A 110 -17.02 6.87 -2.02
C THR A 110 -18.05 6.57 -3.11
N PHE A 111 -17.62 6.46 -4.38
CA PHE A 111 -18.53 6.18 -5.49
C PHE A 111 -19.11 4.77 -5.43
N TYR A 112 -18.32 3.77 -5.10
CA TYR A 112 -18.80 2.40 -4.88
C TYR A 112 -19.76 2.32 -3.70
N TYR A 113 -19.49 3.06 -2.62
CA TYR A 113 -20.39 3.15 -1.47
C TYR A 113 -21.75 3.77 -1.86
N LEU A 114 -21.73 4.91 -2.57
CA LEU A 114 -22.96 5.55 -3.06
C LEU A 114 -23.73 4.65 -4.03
N GLY A 115 -23.02 3.96 -4.92
CA GLY A 115 -23.61 2.98 -5.82
C GLY A 115 -24.28 1.81 -5.06
N SER A 116 -23.63 1.28 -4.05
CA SER A 116 -24.15 0.20 -3.21
C SER A 116 -25.36 0.64 -2.39
N LEU A 117 -25.32 1.85 -1.82
CA LEU A 117 -26.45 2.47 -1.12
C LEU A 117 -27.66 2.64 -2.04
N SER A 118 -27.40 3.14 -3.27
CA SER A 118 -28.45 3.30 -4.30
C SER A 118 -29.03 1.95 -4.73
N ALA A 119 -28.21 0.91 -4.89
CA ALA A 119 -28.67 -0.44 -5.18
C ALA A 119 -29.59 -0.96 -4.10
N GLY A 120 -29.21 -0.79 -2.82
CA GLY A 120 -30.06 -1.15 -1.68
C GLY A 120 -31.41 -0.43 -1.68
N TYR A 121 -31.40 0.87 -1.97
CA TYR A 121 -32.63 1.65 -2.06
C TYR A 121 -33.54 1.21 -3.22
N PHE A 122 -32.99 1.07 -4.44
CA PHE A 122 -33.79 0.64 -5.58
C PHE A 122 -34.36 -0.76 -5.40
N LEU A 123 -33.58 -1.66 -4.83
CA LEU A 123 -34.02 -3.00 -4.48
C LEU A 123 -35.19 -2.92 -3.45
N GLY A 124 -34.99 -2.17 -2.37
CA GLY A 124 -36.02 -1.96 -1.35
C GLY A 124 -37.29 -1.34 -1.92
N TYR A 125 -37.14 -0.33 -2.79
CA TYR A 125 -38.26 0.29 -3.49
C TYR A 125 -39.05 -0.73 -4.34
N LEU A 126 -38.36 -1.53 -5.16
CA LEU A 126 -38.99 -2.54 -6.00
C LEU A 126 -39.66 -3.64 -5.16
N LEU A 127 -39.02 -4.09 -4.08
CA LEU A 127 -39.60 -5.06 -3.15
C LEU A 127 -40.87 -4.51 -2.50
N LEU A 128 -40.86 -3.26 -2.04
CA LEU A 128 -42.07 -2.61 -1.48
C LEU A 128 -43.17 -2.46 -2.54
N LEU A 129 -42.80 -2.15 -3.77
CA LEU A 129 -43.72 -1.98 -4.88
C LEU A 129 -44.45 -3.28 -5.24
N PHE A 130 -43.73 -4.39 -5.29
CA PHE A 130 -44.29 -5.71 -5.63
C PHE A 130 -44.84 -6.45 -4.41
N GLY A 131 -44.37 -6.13 -3.17
CA GLY A 131 -44.80 -6.75 -1.94
C GLY A 131 -46.09 -6.16 -1.35
N LYS A 132 -46.40 -4.88 -1.64
CA LYS A 132 -47.66 -4.27 -1.16
C LYS A 132 -48.81 -4.73 -2.01
N GLU A 133 -49.77 -5.42 -1.40
CA GLU A 133 -51.07 -5.59 -2.00
C GLU A 133 -51.76 -4.22 -2.01
N ASP A 134 -52.21 -3.77 -3.20
CA ASP A 134 -52.98 -2.52 -3.34
C ASP A 134 -54.27 -2.62 -2.49
N ALA A 135 -54.18 -2.07 -1.29
CA ALA A 135 -55.31 -2.02 -0.36
C ALA A 135 -56.34 -0.95 -0.73
N ARG A 136 -56.39 -0.50 -1.99
CA ARG A 136 -57.48 0.36 -2.46
C ARG A 136 -58.78 -0.44 -2.44
N ARG A 137 -59.61 -0.12 -1.50
CA ARG A 137 -60.94 -0.76 -1.19
C ARG A 137 -61.82 -0.99 -2.42
N TRP A 138 -61.55 -0.33 -3.55
CA TRP A 138 -62.44 -0.30 -4.72
C TRP A 138 -61.92 -1.10 -5.93
N GLN A 139 -60.69 -1.53 -5.97
CA GLN A 139 -60.15 -2.31 -7.07
C GLN A 139 -59.41 -3.55 -6.53
N LYS A 140 -60.07 -4.68 -6.49
CA LYS A 140 -59.41 -5.95 -6.20
C LYS A 140 -58.43 -6.28 -7.35
N PRO A 141 -57.13 -6.49 -7.07
CA PRO A 141 -56.18 -6.86 -8.12
C PRO A 141 -56.64 -8.17 -8.79
N THR A 142 -56.52 -8.23 -10.11
CA THR A 142 -56.77 -9.47 -10.85
C THR A 142 -55.88 -10.59 -10.37
N LYS A 143 -56.32 -11.84 -10.41
CA LYS A 143 -55.54 -13.02 -10.01
C LYS A 143 -54.17 -13.03 -10.71
N PHE A 144 -54.14 -12.66 -11.98
CA PHE A 144 -52.91 -12.55 -12.78
C PHE A 144 -51.90 -11.50 -12.21
N LYS A 145 -52.39 -10.29 -11.88
CA LYS A 145 -51.57 -9.22 -11.28
C LYS A 145 -50.98 -9.65 -9.94
N LYS A 146 -51.78 -10.34 -9.11
CA LYS A 146 -51.36 -10.86 -7.80
C LYS A 146 -50.25 -11.91 -7.95
N THR A 147 -50.40 -12.86 -8.90
CA THR A 147 -49.41 -13.88 -9.16
C THR A 147 -48.12 -13.28 -9.73
N LEU A 148 -48.22 -12.32 -10.67
CA LEU A 148 -47.08 -11.61 -11.24
C LEU A 148 -46.29 -10.83 -10.17
N ASN A 149 -46.98 -10.08 -9.31
CA ASN A 149 -46.34 -9.32 -8.22
C ASN A 149 -45.65 -10.26 -7.23
N ARG A 150 -46.28 -11.39 -6.87
CA ARG A 150 -45.67 -12.38 -5.99
C ARG A 150 -44.44 -13.04 -6.61
N GLY A 151 -44.52 -13.36 -7.90
CA GLY A 151 -43.38 -13.87 -8.66
C GLY A 151 -42.23 -12.86 -8.76
N ALA A 152 -42.50 -11.59 -9.05
CA ALA A 152 -41.55 -10.54 -9.11
C ALA A 152 -40.89 -10.27 -7.74
N TYR A 153 -41.66 -10.25 -6.66
CA TYR A 153 -41.16 -10.11 -5.30
C TYR A 153 -40.22 -11.28 -4.93
N GLY A 154 -40.66 -12.51 -5.17
CA GLY A 154 -39.85 -13.70 -4.90
C GLY A 154 -38.59 -13.74 -5.75
N GLY A 155 -38.69 -13.43 -7.04
CA GLY A 155 -37.55 -13.36 -7.96
C GLY A 155 -36.52 -12.31 -7.55
N LEU A 156 -36.97 -11.10 -7.20
CA LEU A 156 -36.06 -10.04 -6.72
C LEU A 156 -35.38 -10.41 -5.39
N SER A 157 -36.13 -11.04 -4.47
CA SER A 157 -35.56 -11.48 -3.19
C SER A 157 -34.50 -12.55 -3.38
N VAL A 158 -34.75 -13.53 -4.23
CA VAL A 158 -33.76 -14.58 -4.56
C VAL A 158 -32.57 -13.97 -5.28
N ALA A 159 -32.79 -13.10 -6.27
CA ALA A 159 -31.70 -12.42 -6.98
C ALA A 159 -30.82 -11.60 -6.03
N ALA A 160 -31.40 -10.89 -5.08
CA ALA A 160 -30.67 -10.13 -4.07
C ALA A 160 -29.78 -11.04 -3.20
N LEU A 161 -30.31 -12.18 -2.75
CA LEU A 161 -29.54 -13.15 -1.97
C LEU A 161 -28.41 -13.76 -2.80
N VAL A 162 -28.65 -14.10 -4.06
CA VAL A 162 -27.64 -14.61 -4.98
C VAL A 162 -26.53 -13.58 -5.21
N VAL A 163 -26.90 -12.32 -5.48
CA VAL A 163 -25.93 -11.22 -5.65
C VAL A 163 -25.09 -11.04 -4.40
N ALA A 164 -25.71 -11.03 -3.21
CA ALA A 164 -24.98 -10.92 -1.95
C ALA A 164 -24.00 -12.09 -1.73
N ALA A 165 -24.46 -13.32 -2.02
CA ALA A 165 -23.61 -14.51 -1.92
C ALA A 165 -22.45 -14.48 -2.91
N LEU A 166 -22.68 -14.06 -4.15
CA LEU A 166 -21.63 -13.94 -5.17
C LEU A 166 -20.62 -12.84 -4.81
N LEU A 167 -21.06 -11.68 -4.32
CA LEU A 167 -20.17 -10.62 -3.85
C LEU A 167 -19.32 -11.08 -2.65
N ALA A 168 -19.95 -11.80 -1.69
CA ALA A 168 -19.21 -12.38 -0.59
C ALA A 168 -18.18 -13.39 -1.09
N TRP A 169 -18.58 -14.29 -1.98
CA TRP A 169 -17.69 -15.30 -2.58
C TRP A 169 -16.51 -14.67 -3.31
N GLN A 170 -16.77 -13.66 -4.14
CA GLN A 170 -15.73 -12.95 -4.90
C GLN A 170 -14.70 -12.28 -3.98
N ASN A 171 -15.13 -11.74 -2.84
CA ASN A 171 -14.28 -10.99 -1.94
C ASN A 171 -13.63 -11.85 -0.84
N ILE A 172 -14.25 -12.98 -0.45
CA ILE A 172 -13.72 -13.86 0.60
C ILE A 172 -12.31 -14.35 0.24
N GLY A 173 -12.07 -14.73 -1.01
CA GLY A 173 -10.75 -15.18 -1.47
C GLY A 173 -9.66 -14.12 -1.28
N ALA A 174 -9.93 -12.88 -1.69
CA ALA A 174 -9.00 -11.77 -1.54
C ALA A 174 -8.77 -11.41 -0.07
N VAL A 175 -9.83 -11.35 0.74
CA VAL A 175 -9.73 -11.09 2.18
C VAL A 175 -8.97 -12.21 2.89
N TRP A 176 -9.25 -13.47 2.53
CA TRP A 176 -8.55 -14.61 3.09
C TRP A 176 -7.07 -14.62 2.73
N ALA A 177 -6.73 -14.37 1.45
CA ALA A 177 -5.34 -14.28 1.00
C ALA A 177 -4.60 -13.14 1.71
N HIS A 178 -5.24 -11.97 1.85
CA HIS A 178 -4.66 -10.84 2.57
C HIS A 178 -4.41 -11.16 4.07
N ASN A 179 -5.35 -11.84 4.72
CA ASN A 179 -5.20 -12.21 6.13
C ASN A 179 -4.22 -13.38 6.34
N LYS A 180 -4.12 -14.30 5.36
CA LYS A 180 -3.21 -15.44 5.44
C LYS A 180 -1.76 -15.06 5.15
N ASN A 181 -1.55 -14.18 4.18
CA ASN A 181 -0.25 -13.71 3.75
C ASN A 181 -0.02 -12.28 4.27
N ASP A 182 0.06 -12.16 5.59
CA ASP A 182 0.47 -10.90 6.22
C ASP A 182 1.98 -10.71 6.06
N VAL A 183 2.37 -10.27 4.86
CA VAL A 183 3.78 -10.04 4.49
C VAL A 183 4.44 -9.06 5.44
N THR A 184 3.73 -8.00 5.80
CA THR A 184 4.24 -6.98 6.73
C THR A 184 4.44 -7.58 8.12
N GLY A 185 3.51 -8.40 8.61
CA GLY A 185 3.64 -9.08 9.90
C GLY A 185 4.75 -10.12 9.89
N ILE A 186 4.91 -10.89 8.83
CA ILE A 186 6.00 -11.86 8.68
C ILE A 186 7.36 -11.13 8.71
N TYR A 187 7.50 -10.07 7.90
CA TYR A 187 8.71 -9.29 7.82
C TYR A 187 9.05 -8.62 9.16
N THR A 188 8.09 -7.99 9.81
CA THR A 188 8.31 -7.30 11.08
C THR A 188 8.61 -8.25 12.23
N LYS A 189 7.98 -9.41 12.27
CA LYS A 189 8.30 -10.47 13.22
C LYS A 189 9.74 -10.96 13.04
N TRP A 190 10.11 -11.25 11.80
CA TRP A 190 11.47 -11.68 11.47
C TRP A 190 12.48 -10.58 11.81
N LEU A 191 12.22 -9.33 11.44
CA LEU A 191 13.05 -8.17 11.71
C LEU A 191 13.21 -7.92 13.20
N SER A 192 12.10 -7.96 13.97
CA SER A 192 12.11 -7.79 15.42
C SER A 192 12.99 -8.80 16.13
N ALA A 193 13.05 -10.05 15.63
CA ALA A 193 13.93 -11.08 16.15
C ALA A 193 15.42 -10.83 15.84
N LYS A 194 15.72 -10.01 14.83
CA LYS A 194 17.10 -9.71 14.38
C LYS A 194 17.60 -8.37 14.88
N LEU A 195 16.72 -7.46 15.27
CA LEU A 195 17.11 -6.19 15.86
C LEU A 195 17.84 -6.39 17.19
N PRO A 196 18.83 -5.55 17.51
CA PRO A 196 19.53 -5.62 18.78
C PRO A 196 18.54 -5.37 19.94
N LYS A 197 18.77 -6.04 21.06
CA LYS A 197 17.95 -5.88 22.29
C LYS A 197 18.20 -4.54 23.01
N VAL A 198 18.88 -3.62 22.39
CA VAL A 198 19.15 -2.27 22.89
C VAL A 198 18.31 -1.26 22.11
N SER A 199 18.12 -0.10 22.68
CA SER A 199 17.46 1.00 21.98
C SER A 199 18.12 1.26 20.64
N ALA A 200 17.34 1.35 19.58
CA ALA A 200 17.83 1.57 18.21
C ALA A 200 16.97 2.63 17.49
N VAL A 201 17.54 3.29 16.49
CA VAL A 201 16.80 4.15 15.56
C VAL A 201 16.66 3.42 14.24
N LEU A 202 15.46 3.37 13.70
CA LEU A 202 15.15 2.74 12.42
C LEU A 202 14.65 3.82 11.44
N LEU A 203 15.47 4.14 10.45
CA LEU A 203 15.12 5.07 9.38
C LEU A 203 14.27 4.39 8.33
N SER A 204 13.32 5.12 7.77
CA SER A 204 12.47 4.71 6.66
C SER A 204 12.15 5.91 5.77
N ASP A 205 12.20 5.74 4.46
CA ASP A 205 12.00 6.84 3.50
C ASP A 205 10.52 7.27 3.35
N GLY A 206 9.63 6.63 4.02
CA GLY A 206 8.22 7.03 4.02
C GLY A 206 7.46 6.80 2.71
N ASP A 207 8.08 6.21 1.68
CA ASP A 207 7.46 5.89 0.39
C ASP A 207 6.21 5.02 0.55
N MET A 208 6.10 4.36 1.70
CA MET A 208 5.00 3.52 2.10
C MET A 208 4.35 4.09 3.36
N SER A 209 3.82 5.30 3.29
CA SER A 209 3.30 5.97 4.48
C SER A 209 2.27 5.16 5.29
N PRO A 210 1.28 4.46 4.68
CA PRO A 210 0.41 3.53 5.39
C PRO A 210 1.17 2.33 5.96
N GLN A 211 2.04 1.71 5.17
CA GLN A 211 2.82 0.54 5.55
C GLN A 211 3.81 0.86 6.67
N ARG A 212 4.35 2.08 6.72
CA ARG A 212 5.20 2.52 7.83
C ARG A 212 4.45 2.56 9.16
N GLN A 213 3.19 2.97 9.17
CA GLN A 213 2.37 2.92 10.38
C GLN A 213 2.09 1.48 10.80
N LEU A 214 1.83 0.60 9.85
CA LEU A 214 1.70 -0.85 10.12
C LEU A 214 3.00 -1.43 10.64
N LEU A 215 4.14 -1.13 10.01
CA LEU A 215 5.47 -1.53 10.47
C LEU A 215 5.72 -1.08 11.92
N LYS A 216 5.39 0.16 12.26
CA LYS A 216 5.50 0.67 13.63
C LYS A 216 4.61 -0.11 14.61
N ALA A 217 3.36 -0.36 14.24
CA ALA A 217 2.43 -1.10 15.07
C ALA A 217 2.88 -2.54 15.30
N GLU A 218 3.35 -3.21 14.25
CA GLU A 218 3.83 -4.58 14.34
C GLU A 218 5.16 -4.69 15.11
N LEU A 219 6.10 -3.79 14.91
CA LEU A 219 7.33 -3.74 15.72
C LEU A 219 7.01 -3.52 17.20
N ALA A 220 6.07 -2.65 17.53
CA ALA A 220 5.61 -2.45 18.90
C ALA A 220 4.95 -3.71 19.50
N ARG A 221 4.27 -4.49 18.67
CA ARG A 221 3.66 -5.77 19.07
C ARG A 221 4.68 -6.85 19.41
N TYR A 222 5.73 -6.97 18.58
CA TYR A 222 6.73 -8.04 18.71
C TYR A 222 7.92 -7.66 19.60
N ASN A 223 8.24 -6.38 19.71
CA ASN A 223 9.38 -5.88 20.50
C ASN A 223 8.93 -4.83 21.53
N ARG A 224 8.16 -5.27 22.52
CA ARG A 224 7.56 -4.37 23.53
C ARG A 224 8.58 -3.68 24.43
N GLU A 225 9.70 -4.35 24.73
CA GLU A 225 10.71 -3.83 25.67
C GLU A 225 11.65 -2.80 25.01
N ASN A 226 12.01 -3.02 23.75
CA ASN A 226 13.01 -2.23 23.03
C ASN A 226 12.52 -1.90 21.62
N THR A 227 11.30 -1.33 21.51
CA THR A 227 10.78 -0.89 20.21
C THR A 227 11.67 0.20 19.64
N PRO A 228 12.24 0.03 18.46
CA PRO A 228 13.08 1.05 17.85
C PRO A 228 12.30 2.34 17.56
N LEU A 229 12.98 3.48 17.67
CA LEU A 229 12.43 4.75 17.23
C LEU A 229 12.34 4.74 15.69
N LEU A 230 11.13 4.61 15.15
CA LEU A 230 10.91 4.66 13.71
C LEU A 230 10.88 6.12 13.22
N VAL A 231 11.84 6.48 12.38
CA VAL A 231 12.06 7.84 11.86
C VAL A 231 11.77 7.88 10.36
N ASP A 232 10.95 8.84 9.94
CA ASP A 232 10.67 9.14 8.54
C ASP A 232 11.71 10.13 8.01
N THR A 233 12.54 9.71 7.08
CA THR A 233 13.62 10.55 6.53
C THR A 233 13.10 11.77 5.78
N HIS A 234 11.97 11.66 5.07
CA HIS A 234 11.35 12.79 4.36
C HIS A 234 10.85 13.91 5.30
N ARG A 235 10.66 13.58 6.57
CA ARG A 235 10.20 14.56 7.57
C ARG A 235 11.31 15.19 8.39
N LEU A 236 12.54 14.74 8.22
CA LEU A 236 13.68 15.29 8.94
C LEU A 236 13.95 16.78 8.64
N ALA A 237 13.45 17.29 7.52
CA ALA A 237 13.48 18.70 7.22
C ALA A 237 12.51 19.56 8.09
N SER A 238 11.61 18.95 8.87
CA SER A 238 10.64 19.66 9.70
C SER A 238 11.12 19.82 11.14
N PRO A 239 11.30 21.05 11.67
CA PRO A 239 11.68 21.28 13.07
C PRO A 239 10.68 20.66 14.06
N ARG A 240 9.38 20.74 13.75
CA ARG A 240 8.32 20.13 14.58
C ARG A 240 8.46 18.62 14.69
N TYR A 241 8.95 17.99 13.63
CA TYR A 241 9.16 16.54 13.63
C TYR A 241 10.31 16.15 14.56
N HIS A 242 11.41 16.90 14.57
CA HIS A 242 12.50 16.71 15.53
C HIS A 242 12.03 16.89 16.98
N ALA A 243 11.24 17.92 17.26
CA ALA A 243 10.65 18.13 18.57
C ALA A 243 9.73 16.97 19.01
N HIS A 244 9.04 16.34 18.04
CA HIS A 244 8.26 15.14 18.29
C HIS A 244 9.15 13.93 18.59
N LEU A 245 10.20 13.70 17.81
CA LEU A 245 11.14 12.59 18.02
C LEU A 245 11.86 12.70 19.37
N ALA A 246 12.27 13.90 19.75
CA ALA A 246 12.89 14.16 21.06
C ALA A 246 11.97 13.85 22.26
N LYS A 247 10.65 14.02 22.08
CA LYS A 247 9.63 13.60 23.08
C LYS A 247 9.44 12.08 23.14
N LEU A 248 9.66 11.40 22.04
CA LEU A 248 9.48 9.93 21.96
C LEU A 248 10.70 9.17 22.48
N SER A 249 11.90 9.71 22.30
CA SER A 249 13.13 9.04 22.66
C SER A 249 14.19 10.04 23.15
N PRO A 250 14.78 9.80 24.30
CA PRO A 250 15.89 10.60 24.81
C PRO A 250 17.17 10.46 23.97
N ALA A 251 17.25 9.44 23.12
CA ALA A 251 18.35 9.26 22.18
C ALA A 251 18.32 10.28 21.04
N TRP A 252 17.15 10.89 20.75
CA TRP A 252 17.02 11.92 19.71
C TRP A 252 17.31 13.29 20.29
N PRO A 253 18.35 14.00 19.83
CA PRO A 253 18.75 15.28 20.38
C PRO A 253 17.71 16.37 20.01
N ALA A 254 17.42 17.25 20.97
CA ALA A 254 16.59 18.41 20.72
C ALA A 254 17.31 19.39 19.76
N LEU A 255 16.52 20.16 19.02
CA LEU A 255 17.03 21.28 18.23
C LEU A 255 17.31 22.49 19.17
N SER A 256 18.23 23.38 18.76
CA SER A 256 18.37 24.69 19.41
C SER A 256 17.14 25.54 19.14
N ASP A 257 16.85 26.50 20.00
CA ASP A 257 15.66 27.37 19.90
C ASP A 257 15.61 28.10 18.56
N GLU A 258 16.75 28.57 18.03
CA GLU A 258 16.82 29.24 16.73
C GLU A 258 16.37 28.32 15.56
N VAL A 259 16.75 27.05 15.61
CA VAL A 259 16.39 26.08 14.58
C VAL A 259 14.97 25.56 14.76
N ALA A 260 14.51 25.46 15.99
CA ALA A 260 13.14 25.05 16.31
C ALA A 260 12.10 26.04 15.77
N ASP A 261 12.45 27.31 15.70
CA ASP A 261 11.61 28.39 15.15
C ASP A 261 11.77 28.58 13.63
N SER A 262 12.72 27.88 13.02
CA SER A 262 12.95 27.94 11.57
C SER A 262 11.83 27.24 10.76
N VAL A 263 11.69 27.60 9.49
CA VAL A 263 10.73 26.96 8.57
C VAL A 263 11.18 25.55 8.19
N ARG A 264 12.50 25.35 8.06
CA ARG A 264 13.09 24.09 7.60
C ARG A 264 14.44 23.86 8.29
N VAL A 265 14.70 22.62 8.66
CA VAL A 265 16.02 22.18 9.14
C VAL A 265 16.94 21.97 7.94
N ASP A 266 18.14 22.51 8.02
CA ASP A 266 19.17 22.35 7.02
C ASP A 266 19.71 20.91 6.98
N GLU A 267 20.14 20.47 5.83
CA GLU A 267 20.61 19.09 5.58
C GLU A 267 21.90 18.78 6.37
N PHE A 268 22.81 19.72 6.51
CA PHE A 268 24.02 19.54 7.32
C PHE A 268 23.68 19.37 8.80
N LEU A 269 22.72 20.13 9.29
CA LEU A 269 22.26 20.01 10.68
C LEU A 269 21.57 18.66 10.94
N ILE A 270 20.82 18.13 9.94
CA ILE A 270 20.24 16.78 10.02
C ILE A 270 21.38 15.74 10.14
N LEU A 271 22.43 15.87 9.33
CA LEU A 271 23.59 14.99 9.42
C LEU A 271 24.28 15.06 10.80
N ASP A 272 24.48 16.27 11.35
CA ASP A 272 25.04 16.45 12.68
C ASP A 272 24.17 15.76 13.76
N LYS A 273 22.85 15.90 13.65
CA LYS A 273 21.92 15.21 14.55
C LYS A 273 22.00 13.68 14.42
N LEU A 274 22.09 13.17 13.23
CA LEU A 274 22.32 11.73 13.01
C LEU A 274 23.67 11.27 13.58
N HIS A 275 24.71 12.11 13.50
CA HIS A 275 26.01 11.85 14.12
C HIS A 275 25.91 11.77 15.65
N GLU A 276 25.19 12.68 16.29
CA GLU A 276 24.93 12.66 17.73
C GLU A 276 24.16 11.39 18.13
N VAL A 277 23.16 11.01 17.35
CA VAL A 277 22.38 9.78 17.56
C VAL A 277 23.26 8.56 17.42
N ALA A 278 24.03 8.47 16.33
CA ALA A 278 24.88 7.33 16.03
C ALA A 278 26.00 7.11 17.07
N ALA A 279 26.39 8.16 17.81
CA ALA A 279 27.33 8.05 18.91
C ALA A 279 26.77 7.33 20.14
N LYS A 280 25.45 7.34 20.31
CA LYS A 280 24.75 6.82 21.51
C LYS A 280 23.94 5.57 21.21
N THR A 281 23.43 5.44 19.98
CA THR A 281 22.41 4.47 19.61
C THR A 281 22.65 3.99 18.18
N PRO A 282 22.62 2.69 17.91
CA PRO A 282 22.76 2.19 16.55
C PRO A 282 21.61 2.67 15.66
N ILE A 283 21.96 3.12 14.47
CA ILE A 283 21.00 3.56 13.46
C ILE A 283 20.92 2.47 12.40
N PHE A 284 19.72 2.03 12.11
CA PHE A 284 19.42 1.14 11.00
C PHE A 284 18.56 1.84 9.97
N TYR A 285 18.64 1.40 8.73
CA TYR A 285 17.86 1.91 7.62
C TYR A 285 17.17 0.72 6.93
N THR A 286 15.85 0.79 6.75
CA THR A 286 15.11 -0.30 6.11
C THR A 286 15.49 -0.46 4.66
N HIS A 287 15.64 0.65 3.98
CA HIS A 287 15.92 0.71 2.56
C HIS A 287 16.58 2.07 2.26
N PRO A 288 17.91 2.15 2.29
CA PRO A 288 18.61 3.37 1.95
C PRO A 288 18.24 3.78 0.52
N SER A 289 17.52 4.87 0.37
CA SER A 289 17.39 5.54 -0.90
C SER A 289 18.55 6.51 -1.09
N PHE A 290 18.69 7.01 -2.30
CA PHE A 290 19.67 8.03 -2.59
C PHE A 290 19.46 9.26 -1.69
N GLY A 291 20.52 9.73 -1.06
CA GLY A 291 20.47 10.93 -0.23
C GLY A 291 21.82 11.32 0.36
N TYR A 292 21.88 12.52 0.92
CA TYR A 292 23.06 13.11 1.55
C TYR A 292 23.59 12.32 2.76
N PHE A 293 22.87 11.33 3.27
CA PHE A 293 23.35 10.46 4.34
C PHE A 293 24.63 9.71 3.95
N PHE A 294 24.78 9.38 2.68
CA PHE A 294 25.93 8.62 2.17
C PHE A 294 27.23 9.44 2.11
N GLU A 295 27.16 10.74 2.30
CA GLU A 295 28.37 11.58 2.40
C GLU A 295 29.12 11.34 3.71
N GLN A 296 28.42 10.93 4.76
CA GLN A 296 28.99 10.79 6.10
C GLN A 296 28.83 9.41 6.72
N PHE A 297 27.94 8.58 6.14
CA PHE A 297 27.67 7.23 6.61
C PHE A 297 27.75 6.25 5.43
N HIS A 298 28.22 5.05 5.73
CA HIS A 298 28.10 3.93 4.82
C HIS A 298 27.12 2.90 5.39
N GLY A 299 26.33 2.29 4.49
CA GLY A 299 25.37 1.26 4.84
C GLY A 299 26.03 -0.10 4.92
N GLN A 300 26.13 -0.69 6.11
CA GLN A 300 26.56 -2.06 6.31
C GLN A 300 25.36 -2.98 6.28
N PRO A 301 25.24 -3.92 5.33
CA PRO A 301 24.12 -4.84 5.26
C PRO A 301 24.11 -5.80 6.46
N GLU A 302 23.12 -5.66 7.31
CA GLU A 302 22.99 -6.43 8.54
C GLU A 302 21.54 -6.92 8.72
N ASN A 303 21.34 -8.24 8.71
CA ASN A 303 20.04 -8.86 9.03
C ASN A 303 18.82 -8.29 8.29
N GLY A 304 18.94 -8.02 6.97
CA GLY A 304 17.87 -7.47 6.15
C GLY A 304 17.68 -5.96 6.29
N LEU A 305 18.51 -5.30 7.06
CA LEU A 305 18.61 -3.85 7.22
C LEU A 305 20.00 -3.38 6.82
N PHE A 306 20.16 -2.07 6.74
CA PHE A 306 21.45 -1.43 6.63
C PHE A 306 21.76 -0.71 7.94
N ARG A 307 22.85 -1.09 8.60
CA ARG A 307 23.39 -0.34 9.72
C ARG A 307 24.16 0.85 9.17
N LEU A 308 23.82 2.06 9.60
CA LEU A 308 24.59 3.25 9.26
C LEU A 308 25.82 3.33 10.14
N ALA A 309 26.98 3.11 9.54
CA ALA A 309 28.27 3.29 10.19
C ALA A 309 28.93 4.59 9.69
N LYS A 310 29.52 5.35 10.59
CA LYS A 310 30.27 6.57 10.22
C LYS A 310 31.49 6.21 9.40
N TYR A 311 31.82 7.04 8.44
CA TYR A 311 33.13 6.96 7.81
C TYR A 311 34.19 7.33 8.84
N ASP A 312 35.26 6.55 8.87
CA ASP A 312 36.40 6.87 9.69
C ASP A 312 37.32 7.82 8.87
N LEU A 313 37.16 9.11 9.10
CA LEU A 313 37.91 10.16 8.41
C LEU A 313 39.42 10.20 8.82
N GLY A 314 39.86 9.27 9.70
CA GLY A 314 41.20 9.21 10.25
C GLY A 314 42.30 8.66 9.33
N GLY A 315 42.09 8.56 8.01
CA GLY A 315 43.15 8.29 7.03
C GLY A 315 43.24 6.86 6.53
N GLU A 316 42.34 5.97 6.85
CA GLU A 316 42.23 4.68 6.15
C GLU A 316 41.39 4.86 4.87
N SER A 317 41.88 4.34 3.76
CA SER A 317 41.22 4.34 2.47
C SER A 317 39.77 3.85 2.60
N LEU A 318 38.80 4.60 2.00
CA LEU A 318 37.41 4.22 1.87
C LEU A 318 37.23 2.88 1.16
N ASP A 319 38.26 2.40 0.49
CA ASP A 319 38.27 1.18 -0.32
C ASP A 319 38.47 -0.11 0.48
N LYS A 320 38.73 -0.03 1.79
CA LYS A 320 38.86 -1.26 2.60
C LYS A 320 37.52 -1.88 2.83
N PRO A 321 37.38 -3.17 2.50
CA PRO A 321 36.13 -3.90 2.77
C PRO A 321 35.87 -3.96 4.27
N ARG A 322 34.72 -3.40 4.70
CA ARG A 322 34.31 -3.42 6.10
C ARG A 322 33.22 -4.47 6.28
N LEU A 323 33.63 -5.70 6.57
CA LEU A 323 32.69 -6.72 6.98
C LEU A 323 32.09 -6.33 8.33
N SER A 324 30.75 -6.32 8.42
CA SER A 324 30.06 -6.14 9.70
C SER A 324 30.57 -7.17 10.72
N SER A 325 31.13 -6.71 11.84
CA SER A 325 31.69 -7.56 12.90
C SER A 325 30.64 -8.44 13.60
N THR A 326 29.37 -8.14 13.40
CA THR A 326 28.23 -8.89 13.94
C THR A 326 27.96 -10.21 13.23
N ALA A 327 28.64 -10.51 12.14
CA ALA A 327 28.48 -11.75 11.39
C ALA A 327 29.31 -12.91 12.00
N ALA A 328 29.08 -13.22 13.28
CA ALA A 328 29.63 -14.42 13.92
C ALA A 328 28.92 -15.71 13.46
N GLY A 329 27.74 -15.61 12.81
CA GLY A 329 27.05 -16.71 12.14
C GLY A 329 27.57 -16.93 10.73
N SER A 330 27.55 -18.16 10.23
CA SER A 330 27.94 -18.42 8.84
C SER A 330 27.00 -17.69 7.90
N GLU A 331 27.52 -17.12 6.81
CA GLU A 331 26.69 -16.49 5.78
C GLU A 331 25.62 -17.46 5.22
N THR A 332 25.93 -18.75 5.27
CA THR A 332 25.01 -19.84 4.91
C THR A 332 23.79 -19.89 5.83
N GLU A 333 23.97 -19.74 7.15
CA GLU A 333 22.83 -19.71 8.11
C GLU A 333 21.98 -18.47 7.92
N ARG A 334 22.61 -17.34 7.62
CA ARG A 334 21.90 -16.09 7.30
C ARG A 334 21.01 -16.23 6.07
N LEU A 335 21.57 -16.77 4.97
CA LEU A 335 20.81 -17.06 3.76
C LEU A 335 19.71 -18.08 4.01
N ALA A 336 19.99 -19.15 4.76
CA ALA A 336 19.01 -20.16 5.11
C ALA A 336 17.85 -19.55 5.89
N SER A 337 18.11 -18.65 6.85
CA SER A 337 17.08 -17.92 7.58
C SER A 337 16.19 -17.04 6.68
N ILE A 338 16.78 -16.34 5.72
CA ILE A 338 16.02 -15.53 4.76
C ILE A 338 15.20 -16.43 3.83
N LYS A 339 15.82 -17.45 3.25
CA LYS A 339 15.13 -18.37 2.33
C LYS A 339 13.99 -19.12 3.01
N SER A 340 14.19 -19.63 4.22
CA SER A 340 13.14 -20.36 4.95
C SER A 340 11.95 -19.49 5.35
N THR A 341 12.16 -18.18 5.52
CA THR A 341 11.09 -17.26 5.93
C THR A 341 10.35 -16.66 4.73
N PHE A 342 11.04 -16.41 3.62
CA PHE A 342 10.52 -15.60 2.52
C PHE A 342 10.44 -16.31 1.17
N SER A 343 10.79 -17.61 1.06
CA SER A 343 10.74 -18.34 -0.23
C SER A 343 9.37 -18.29 -0.87
N ASP A 344 8.33 -18.59 -0.10
CA ASP A 344 6.96 -18.63 -0.61
C ASP A 344 6.48 -17.26 -1.07
N LEU A 345 6.88 -16.21 -0.34
CA LEU A 345 6.57 -14.83 -0.68
C LEU A 345 7.35 -14.34 -1.91
N ALA A 346 8.57 -14.82 -2.13
CA ALA A 346 9.36 -14.50 -3.31
C ALA A 346 8.70 -15.04 -4.59
N ASP A 347 8.10 -16.23 -4.52
CA ASP A 347 7.37 -16.80 -5.65
C ASP A 347 6.05 -16.05 -5.92
N GLU A 348 5.41 -15.52 -4.88
CA GLU A 348 4.19 -14.71 -4.99
C GLU A 348 4.44 -13.24 -5.41
N ALA A 349 5.68 -12.75 -5.29
CA ALA A 349 6.02 -11.34 -5.54
C ALA A 349 5.75 -10.85 -6.98
N GLY A 350 5.62 -11.76 -7.95
CA GLY A 350 5.29 -11.44 -9.34
C GLY A 350 3.81 -11.57 -9.68
N ASP A 351 2.97 -12.03 -8.77
CA ASP A 351 1.56 -12.22 -9.05
C ASP A 351 0.76 -10.92 -8.83
N LEU A 352 0.49 -10.22 -9.93
CA LEU A 352 -0.29 -8.97 -9.94
C LEU A 352 -1.73 -9.11 -9.45
N GLN A 353 -2.24 -10.34 -9.33
CA GLN A 353 -3.60 -10.61 -8.88
C GLN A 353 -3.68 -10.75 -7.35
N GLN A 354 -2.55 -10.89 -6.69
CA GLN A 354 -2.48 -10.96 -5.23
C GLN A 354 -2.83 -9.60 -4.60
N SER A 355 -3.63 -9.64 -3.54
CA SER A 355 -4.08 -8.43 -2.85
C SER A 355 -2.95 -7.66 -2.14
N ASN A 356 -1.89 -8.36 -1.76
CA ASN A 356 -0.70 -7.86 -1.09
C ASN A 356 0.52 -7.74 -2.01
N PHE A 357 0.30 -7.80 -3.34
CA PHE A 357 1.36 -7.76 -4.35
C PHE A 357 2.35 -6.60 -4.13
N GLN A 358 1.87 -5.39 -3.91
CA GLN A 358 2.75 -4.23 -3.73
C GLN A 358 3.61 -4.35 -2.48
N ASP A 359 3.02 -4.73 -1.35
CA ASP A 359 3.74 -4.88 -0.09
C ASP A 359 4.79 -6.01 -0.19
N THR A 360 4.40 -7.13 -0.81
CA THR A 360 5.31 -8.24 -1.09
C THR A 360 6.48 -7.79 -1.97
N LEU A 361 6.20 -7.12 -3.08
CA LEU A 361 7.21 -6.65 -4.02
C LEU A 361 8.21 -5.71 -3.35
N ILE A 362 7.74 -4.78 -2.52
CA ILE A 362 8.60 -3.83 -1.83
C ILE A 362 9.48 -4.52 -0.80
N ILE A 363 8.93 -5.40 0.02
CA ILE A 363 9.70 -6.12 1.04
C ILE A 363 10.73 -7.05 0.38
N MET A 364 10.35 -7.76 -0.68
CA MET A 364 11.28 -8.60 -1.44
C MET A 364 12.39 -7.77 -2.09
N SER A 365 12.07 -6.58 -2.59
CA SER A 365 13.06 -5.63 -3.11
C SER A 365 14.07 -5.22 -2.03
N TRP A 366 13.62 -4.87 -0.83
CA TRP A 366 14.51 -4.50 0.27
C TRP A 366 15.44 -5.64 0.68
N LEU A 367 14.89 -6.84 0.85
CA LEU A 367 15.68 -8.02 1.19
C LEU A 367 16.70 -8.36 0.10
N SER A 368 16.27 -8.32 -1.16
CA SER A 368 17.13 -8.59 -2.31
C SER A 368 18.31 -7.60 -2.39
N ARG A 369 18.04 -6.30 -2.18
CA ARG A 369 19.09 -5.26 -2.15
C ARG A 369 20.06 -5.46 -1.00
N ASN A 370 19.57 -5.78 0.19
CA ASN A 370 20.41 -6.05 1.35
C ASN A 370 21.32 -7.28 1.13
N VAL A 371 20.78 -8.34 0.52
CA VAL A 371 21.55 -9.55 0.20
C VAL A 371 22.58 -9.26 -0.89
N ASN A 372 22.22 -8.46 -1.92
CA ASN A 372 23.18 -8.04 -2.95
C ASN A 372 24.32 -7.22 -2.36
N ALA A 373 24.03 -6.23 -1.53
CA ALA A 373 25.05 -5.40 -0.88
C ALA A 373 26.00 -6.25 -0.01
N ARG A 374 25.46 -7.29 0.67
CA ARG A 374 26.32 -8.24 1.39
C ARG A 374 27.22 -9.04 0.46
N GLY A 375 26.72 -9.42 -0.72
CA GLY A 375 27.55 -10.05 -1.76
C GLY A 375 28.71 -9.14 -2.20
N VAL A 376 28.47 -7.83 -2.33
CA VAL A 376 29.51 -6.85 -2.67
C VAL A 376 30.60 -6.78 -1.58
N GLU A 377 30.20 -6.72 -0.29
CA GLU A 377 31.18 -6.75 0.81
C GLU A 377 32.03 -8.01 0.81
N LEU A 378 31.40 -9.17 0.56
CA LEU A 378 32.10 -10.46 0.49
C LEU A 378 33.06 -10.53 -0.70
N ALA A 379 32.66 -10.04 -1.87
CA ALA A 379 33.50 -9.98 -3.04
C ALA A 379 34.75 -9.08 -2.80
N ARG A 380 34.53 -7.88 -2.25
CA ARG A 380 35.61 -6.96 -1.83
C ARG A 380 36.53 -7.54 -0.75
N SER A 381 36.03 -8.48 0.05
CA SER A 381 36.75 -9.19 1.09
C SER A 381 37.45 -10.47 0.59
N ASN A 382 37.51 -10.66 -0.72
CA ASN A 382 38.10 -11.84 -1.37
C ASN A 382 37.46 -13.18 -0.97
N ARG A 383 36.10 -13.15 -0.83
CA ARG A 383 35.25 -14.34 -0.53
C ARG A 383 34.26 -14.62 -1.68
N PRO A 384 34.80 -14.96 -2.90
CA PRO A 384 34.00 -14.99 -4.13
C PRO A 384 32.86 -16.04 -4.11
N SER A 385 33.10 -17.22 -3.52
CA SER A 385 32.07 -18.28 -3.47
C SER A 385 30.87 -17.87 -2.63
N GLU A 386 31.09 -17.15 -1.55
CA GLU A 386 30.00 -16.66 -0.70
C GLU A 386 29.30 -15.46 -1.34
N ALA A 387 30.05 -14.59 -2.03
CA ALA A 387 29.51 -13.50 -2.82
C ALA A 387 28.57 -14.02 -3.93
N GLU A 388 29.00 -15.07 -4.63
CA GLU A 388 28.17 -15.73 -5.65
C GLU A 388 26.83 -16.23 -5.06
N ALA A 389 26.90 -16.90 -3.91
CA ALA A 389 25.71 -17.40 -3.21
C ALA A 389 24.74 -16.26 -2.86
N MET A 390 25.28 -15.10 -2.41
CA MET A 390 24.48 -13.91 -2.12
C MET A 390 23.83 -13.32 -3.38
N TYR A 391 24.56 -13.15 -4.46
CA TYR A 391 24.01 -12.60 -5.71
C TYR A 391 22.93 -13.49 -6.30
N ARG A 392 23.10 -14.81 -6.26
CA ARG A 392 22.08 -15.78 -6.69
C ARG A 392 20.84 -15.66 -5.83
N ALA A 393 20.99 -15.61 -4.49
CA ALA A 393 19.88 -15.46 -3.56
C ALA A 393 19.17 -14.11 -3.72
N ALA A 394 19.88 -13.01 -3.94
CA ALA A 394 19.31 -11.72 -4.22
C ALA A 394 18.41 -11.74 -5.48
N ASN A 395 18.87 -12.43 -6.53
CA ASN A 395 18.08 -12.57 -7.74
C ASN A 395 16.86 -13.48 -7.54
N GLU A 396 16.98 -14.56 -6.77
CA GLU A 396 15.85 -15.44 -6.41
C GLU A 396 14.78 -14.72 -5.61
N LEU A 397 15.16 -13.89 -4.62
CA LEU A 397 14.23 -13.11 -3.81
C LEU A 397 13.41 -12.09 -4.64
N PHE A 398 13.92 -11.64 -5.76
CA PHE A 398 13.25 -10.65 -6.62
C PHE A 398 12.80 -11.21 -7.97
N LYS A 399 12.65 -12.51 -8.06
CA LYS A 399 12.31 -13.25 -9.28
C LYS A 399 10.96 -12.85 -9.91
N GLY A 400 10.01 -12.42 -9.08
CA GLY A 400 8.69 -12.00 -9.54
C GLY A 400 8.63 -10.62 -10.21
N SER A 401 9.71 -9.82 -10.16
CA SER A 401 9.76 -8.56 -10.89
C SER A 401 10.26 -8.76 -12.32
N PRO A 402 9.71 -8.05 -13.31
CA PRO A 402 10.23 -8.07 -14.67
C PRO A 402 11.72 -7.69 -14.68
N GLY A 403 12.58 -8.66 -15.03
CA GLY A 403 14.04 -8.48 -15.05
C GLY A 403 14.79 -8.89 -13.78
N GLY A 404 14.09 -9.24 -12.68
CA GLY A 404 14.72 -9.64 -11.42
C GLY A 404 15.59 -8.52 -10.80
N ASN A 405 16.57 -8.89 -10.00
CA ASN A 405 17.57 -7.94 -9.50
C ASN A 405 18.70 -7.76 -10.52
N ILE A 406 18.56 -6.78 -11.40
CA ILE A 406 19.50 -6.49 -12.50
C ILE A 406 20.93 -6.26 -11.98
N THR A 407 21.05 -5.56 -10.84
CA THR A 407 22.35 -5.27 -10.24
C THR A 407 23.02 -6.52 -9.70
N ALA A 408 22.28 -7.42 -9.05
CA ALA A 408 22.81 -8.71 -8.60
C ALA A 408 23.22 -9.59 -9.78
N GLN A 409 22.49 -9.55 -10.90
CA GLN A 409 22.88 -10.26 -12.13
C GLN A 409 24.17 -9.68 -12.75
N ALA A 410 24.30 -8.35 -12.76
CA ALA A 410 25.53 -7.68 -13.21
C ALA A 410 26.71 -8.05 -12.32
N ASN A 411 26.57 -7.96 -11.00
CA ASN A 411 27.61 -8.32 -10.05
C ASN A 411 28.02 -9.80 -10.17
N LEU A 412 27.07 -10.69 -10.41
CA LEU A 412 27.36 -12.11 -10.65
C LEU A 412 28.22 -12.31 -11.92
N ARG A 413 27.88 -11.59 -12.98
CA ARG A 413 28.67 -11.59 -14.22
C ARG A 413 30.08 -11.05 -13.99
N HIS A 414 30.22 -9.92 -13.32
CA HIS A 414 31.48 -9.31 -12.96
C HIS A 414 32.34 -10.25 -12.11
N LEU A 415 31.73 -10.98 -11.16
CA LEU A 415 32.45 -11.95 -10.36
C LEU A 415 33.09 -13.07 -11.22
N PHE A 416 32.37 -13.58 -12.20
CA PHE A 416 32.86 -14.57 -13.14
C PHE A 416 33.97 -14.01 -14.06
N GLU A 417 33.83 -12.77 -14.51
CA GLU A 417 34.87 -12.09 -15.32
C GLU A 417 36.15 -11.89 -14.51
N MET A 418 36.05 -11.51 -13.24
CA MET A 418 37.25 -11.42 -12.35
C MET A 418 37.89 -12.78 -12.14
N GLN A 419 37.13 -13.83 -11.86
CA GLN A 419 37.65 -15.18 -11.64
C GLN A 419 38.36 -15.74 -12.88
N ASN A 420 37.92 -15.35 -14.07
CA ASN A 420 38.54 -15.75 -15.34
C ASN A 420 39.64 -14.80 -15.83
N ASN A 421 40.00 -13.80 -15.04
CA ASN A 421 41.05 -12.80 -15.37
C ASN A 421 40.78 -12.00 -16.66
N THR A 422 39.53 -11.88 -17.07
CA THR A 422 39.15 -11.18 -18.30
C THR A 422 38.99 -9.67 -18.10
N ASN A 423 38.75 -9.22 -16.85
CA ASN A 423 38.68 -7.80 -16.51
C ASN A 423 38.93 -7.58 -14.99
N PRO A 424 40.19 -7.26 -14.58
CA PRO A 424 40.55 -7.14 -13.17
C PRO A 424 40.09 -5.83 -12.49
N GLU A 425 39.62 -4.83 -13.23
CA GLU A 425 39.28 -3.49 -12.72
C GLU A 425 37.77 -3.26 -12.54
N ILE A 426 36.97 -4.32 -12.47
CA ILE A 426 35.53 -4.19 -12.36
C ILE A 426 35.11 -3.80 -10.94
N GLU A 427 34.35 -2.74 -10.83
CA GLU A 427 33.70 -2.36 -9.60
C GLU A 427 32.35 -3.09 -9.42
N PHE A 428 32.15 -3.62 -8.23
CA PHE A 428 30.85 -4.18 -7.82
C PHE A 428 29.90 -3.06 -7.40
N THR A 429 28.66 -3.16 -7.84
CA THR A 429 27.64 -2.14 -7.60
C THR A 429 26.69 -2.56 -6.50
N GLU A 430 26.52 -1.70 -5.50
CA GLU A 430 25.47 -1.79 -4.51
C GLU A 430 24.17 -1.24 -5.11
N ASN A 431 23.06 -1.91 -4.83
CA ASN A 431 21.76 -1.34 -5.15
C ASN A 431 21.44 -0.30 -4.08
N LEU A 432 21.61 0.93 -4.40
CA LEU A 432 21.18 2.06 -3.57
C LEU A 432 19.74 2.47 -3.90
#